data_97f0300951918ee21e6c66b833d6eaae
#
_entry.id   97f0300951918ee21e6c66b833d6eaae
#
_cell.length_a   1.000
_cell.length_b   1.000
_cell.length_c   1.000
_cell.angle_alpha   90.00
_cell.angle_beta   90.00
_cell.angle_gamma   90.00
#
_symmetry.space_group_name_H-M   'P 1'
#
loop_
_entity.id
_entity.type
_entity.pdbx_description
1 polymer ?
#
loop_
_entity_poly.entity_id
_entity_poly.type
_entity_poly.pdbx_seq_one_letter_code
_entity_poly.pdbx_strand_id
1 'polypeptide(L)'
;MTSLPTAHLRQLSEQVGFDLVGFARAEPIPAETLLEWLEAGCAADMDWMGTRAAERLDVSRLLPGARTVIAFATNYYREEPRTAGSPIARYARGRDYHSTLRDKLKAFRKLLSEAYPEVHHYGSVDSGPLMEKVWAARAGLGYVGKNGCFITEPFGSWVLLSAVILDAEVDAYAGGPAEDRCGHCRKCIMSCPTGALLGQGRVDARACLSYQTIENRHAEVPESFRVEMDNIIFGCDICQDVCPLNRHPVLTPNERFAPRAVAELGVLELAALTPEQYAQLIPGTALGRAKYDGLRRNAVYALGAAKQRDARALLEKLREDPSEQVRHAAQWALLHLDA
;
A
#
# COMPACT_ATOMS: atom_id res chain seq x y z
N MET A 1 10.00 7.44 35.69
CA MET A 1 10.10 6.07 35.12
C MET A 1 11.43 5.98 34.39
N THR A 2 12.16 4.89 34.56
CA THR A 2 13.39 4.61 33.80
C THR A 2 13.05 4.42 32.34
N SER A 3 13.80 5.03 31.43
CA SER A 3 13.60 4.84 29.99
C SER A 3 13.83 3.37 29.58
N LEU A 4 13.05 2.88 28.60
CA LEU A 4 13.19 1.52 28.11
C LEU A 4 14.45 1.39 27.24
N PRO A 5 15.24 0.31 27.39
CA PRO A 5 16.43 0.09 26.55
C PRO A 5 16.03 -0.21 25.09
N THR A 6 16.43 0.65 24.16
CA THR A 6 16.17 0.42 22.71
C THR A 6 16.85 -0.86 22.20
N ALA A 7 17.98 -1.24 22.76
CA ALA A 7 18.65 -2.50 22.44
C ALA A 7 17.75 -3.72 22.70
N HIS A 8 17.03 -3.75 23.84
CA HIS A 8 16.10 -4.84 24.15
C HIS A 8 14.88 -4.80 23.23
N LEU A 9 14.31 -3.61 22.96
CA LEU A 9 13.18 -3.47 22.04
C LEU A 9 13.53 -3.91 20.61
N ARG A 10 14.77 -3.66 20.14
CA ARG A 10 15.29 -4.19 18.87
C ARG A 10 15.34 -5.71 18.89
N GLN A 11 15.85 -6.30 19.96
CA GLN A 11 15.92 -7.75 20.12
C GLN A 11 14.51 -8.38 20.06
N LEU A 12 13.51 -7.80 20.74
CA LEU A 12 12.11 -8.27 20.66
C LEU A 12 11.56 -8.14 19.24
N SER A 13 11.91 -7.07 18.52
CA SER A 13 11.52 -6.86 17.12
C SER A 13 12.10 -7.92 16.18
N GLU A 14 13.39 -8.25 16.36
CA GLU A 14 14.08 -9.29 15.60
C GLU A 14 13.50 -10.68 15.83
N GLN A 15 13.16 -11.02 17.08
CA GLN A 15 12.51 -12.30 17.44
C GLN A 15 11.19 -12.49 16.69
N VAL A 16 10.47 -11.41 16.43
CA VAL A 16 9.19 -11.42 15.70
C VAL A 16 9.40 -11.38 14.17
N GLY A 17 10.61 -11.06 13.74
CA GLY A 17 10.99 -11.02 12.32
C GLY A 17 10.59 -9.74 11.59
N PHE A 18 10.59 -8.58 12.25
CA PHE A 18 10.60 -7.29 11.57
C PHE A 18 11.97 -7.03 10.95
N ASP A 19 12.00 -6.45 9.76
CA ASP A 19 13.26 -6.22 9.04
C ASP A 19 13.98 -4.94 9.51
N LEU A 20 13.20 -3.90 9.90
CA LEU A 20 13.72 -2.67 10.49
C LEU A 20 12.85 -2.22 11.65
N VAL A 21 13.48 -1.59 12.65
CA VAL A 21 12.82 -0.95 13.79
C VAL A 21 13.50 0.35 14.17
N GLY A 22 12.71 1.38 14.44
CA GLY A 22 13.20 2.69 14.86
C GLY A 22 12.26 3.33 15.89
N PHE A 23 12.75 4.39 16.54
CA PHE A 23 12.09 5.02 17.68
C PHE A 23 11.98 6.52 17.49
N ALA A 24 10.77 7.06 17.60
CA ALA A 24 10.48 8.48 17.50
C ALA A 24 9.77 8.98 18.77
N ARG A 25 9.98 10.26 19.14
CA ARG A 25 9.16 10.90 20.16
C ARG A 25 7.72 11.04 19.64
N ALA A 26 6.75 10.79 20.54
CA ALA A 26 5.31 10.88 20.23
C ALA A 26 4.82 12.33 20.18
N GLU A 27 5.53 13.17 19.42
CA GLU A 27 5.16 14.59 19.25
C GLU A 27 4.12 14.74 18.13
N PRO A 28 3.17 15.67 18.25
CA PRO A 28 2.17 15.92 17.21
C PRO A 28 2.79 16.16 15.83
N ILE A 29 2.08 15.72 14.80
CA ILE A 29 2.44 15.95 13.40
C ILE A 29 1.90 17.32 12.98
N PRO A 30 2.68 18.15 12.26
CA PRO A 30 2.17 19.42 11.73
C PRO A 30 0.90 19.21 10.90
N ALA A 31 -0.13 20.01 11.17
CA ALA A 31 -1.47 19.81 10.61
C ALA A 31 -1.49 19.93 9.09
N GLU A 32 -0.68 20.81 8.52
CA GLU A 32 -0.51 21.03 7.08
C GLU A 32 -0.07 19.75 6.34
N THR A 33 0.62 18.84 7.01
CA THR A 33 1.04 17.54 6.44
C THR A 33 -0.15 16.73 5.87
N LEU A 34 -1.32 16.83 6.50
CA LEU A 34 -2.52 16.12 6.09
C LEU A 34 -3.61 17.07 5.56
N LEU A 35 -3.84 18.20 6.23
CA LEU A 35 -5.01 19.05 5.95
C LEU A 35 -4.93 19.71 4.58
N GLU A 36 -3.77 20.22 4.16
CA GLU A 36 -3.61 20.78 2.80
C GLU A 36 -3.92 19.76 1.70
N TRP A 37 -3.53 18.50 1.91
CA TRP A 37 -3.78 17.42 0.95
C TRP A 37 -5.28 17.09 0.88
N LEU A 38 -5.98 17.09 2.03
CA LEU A 38 -7.43 16.90 2.10
C LEU A 38 -8.18 18.07 1.46
N GLU A 39 -7.82 19.31 1.79
CA GLU A 39 -8.42 20.53 1.24
C GLU A 39 -8.25 20.64 -0.27
N ALA A 40 -7.12 20.18 -0.81
CA ALA A 40 -6.89 20.09 -2.25
C ALA A 40 -7.72 18.98 -2.94
N GLY A 41 -8.52 18.21 -2.21
CA GLY A 41 -9.34 17.11 -2.72
C GLY A 41 -8.51 15.91 -3.20
N CYS A 42 -7.23 15.85 -2.85
CA CYS A 42 -6.33 14.78 -3.30
C CYS A 42 -6.67 13.40 -2.70
N ALA A 43 -7.54 13.34 -1.70
CA ALA A 43 -8.02 12.10 -1.10
C ALA A 43 -9.08 11.39 -1.96
N ALA A 44 -9.63 12.02 -2.99
CA ALA A 44 -10.80 11.56 -3.72
C ALA A 44 -11.97 11.27 -2.74
N ASP A 45 -12.63 10.09 -2.83
CA ASP A 45 -13.71 9.67 -1.94
C ASP A 45 -13.23 8.85 -0.71
N MET A 46 -11.94 8.94 -0.38
CA MET A 46 -11.38 8.30 0.82
C MET A 46 -11.66 9.13 2.09
N ASP A 47 -12.93 9.34 2.41
CA ASP A 47 -13.41 10.20 3.51
C ASP A 47 -12.85 9.80 4.88
N TRP A 48 -12.49 8.51 5.05
CA TRP A 48 -11.85 8.02 6.28
C TRP A 48 -10.49 8.67 6.57
N MET A 49 -9.84 9.29 5.59
CA MET A 49 -8.60 10.04 5.81
C MET A 49 -8.87 11.30 6.66
N GLY A 50 -9.98 11.98 6.39
CA GLY A 50 -10.40 13.17 7.12
C GLY A 50 -11.14 12.87 8.43
N THR A 51 -11.95 11.81 8.49
CA THR A 51 -12.82 11.48 9.63
C THR A 51 -12.06 11.35 10.95
N ARG A 52 -10.81 10.88 10.92
CA ARG A 52 -9.95 10.71 12.10
C ARG A 52 -8.63 11.50 11.97
N ALA A 53 -8.69 12.67 11.35
CA ALA A 53 -7.52 13.53 11.15
C ALA A 53 -6.86 13.93 12.49
N ALA A 54 -7.65 14.20 13.52
CA ALA A 54 -7.13 14.59 14.83
C ALA A 54 -6.24 13.51 15.46
N GLU A 55 -6.65 12.24 15.38
CA GLU A 55 -5.86 11.12 15.90
C GLU A 55 -4.64 10.82 15.01
N ARG A 56 -4.75 11.04 13.70
CA ARG A 56 -3.62 10.92 12.77
C ARG A 56 -2.52 11.92 13.06
N LEU A 57 -2.91 13.14 13.45
CA LEU A 57 -1.99 14.23 13.75
C LEU A 57 -1.45 14.18 15.18
N ASP A 58 -2.19 13.59 16.12
CA ASP A 58 -1.81 13.52 17.53
C ASP A 58 -2.10 12.14 18.11
N VAL A 59 -1.06 11.35 18.24
CA VAL A 59 -1.15 9.96 18.76
C VAL A 59 -1.50 9.90 20.26
N SER A 60 -1.42 11.00 21.00
CA SER A 60 -1.88 11.05 22.39
C SER A 60 -3.40 10.84 22.51
N ARG A 61 -4.13 11.04 21.41
CA ARG A 61 -5.57 10.76 21.30
C ARG A 61 -5.88 9.26 21.13
N LEU A 62 -4.88 8.46 20.74
CA LEU A 62 -4.98 7.01 20.64
C LEU A 62 -4.50 6.31 21.91
N LEU A 63 -3.46 6.86 22.52
CA LEU A 63 -2.90 6.42 23.79
C LEU A 63 -2.61 7.64 24.65
N PRO A 64 -3.47 7.95 25.64
CA PRO A 64 -3.19 9.02 26.60
C PRO A 64 -1.83 8.81 27.28
N GLY A 65 -1.03 9.88 27.35
CA GLY A 65 0.32 9.78 27.90
C GLY A 65 1.38 9.21 26.95
N ALA A 66 1.07 9.08 25.66
CA ALA A 66 2.04 8.63 24.64
C ALA A 66 3.37 9.41 24.74
N ARG A 67 4.49 8.68 24.72
CA ARG A 67 5.85 9.21 24.78
C ARG A 67 6.69 8.78 23.58
N THR A 68 6.49 7.53 23.12
CA THR A 68 7.30 6.93 22.08
C THR A 68 6.41 6.32 21.01
N VAL A 69 6.82 6.45 19.75
CA VAL A 69 6.32 5.65 18.63
C VAL A 69 7.45 4.76 18.14
N ILE A 70 7.23 3.45 18.21
CA ILE A 70 8.10 2.44 17.59
C ILE A 70 7.57 2.22 16.18
N ALA A 71 8.36 2.49 15.17
CA ALA A 71 8.03 2.20 13.78
C ALA A 71 8.78 0.97 13.30
N PHE A 72 8.09 0.14 12.50
CA PHE A 72 8.63 -1.07 11.91
C PHE A 72 8.49 -1.01 10.40
N ALA A 73 9.47 -1.59 9.69
CA ALA A 73 9.36 -1.89 8.28
C ALA A 73 9.53 -3.39 8.05
N THR A 74 8.73 -3.93 7.13
CA THR A 74 8.78 -5.33 6.71
C THR A 74 8.96 -5.37 5.20
N ASN A 75 10.04 -5.99 4.74
CA ASN A 75 10.31 -6.22 3.33
C ASN A 75 9.33 -7.25 2.77
N TYR A 76 8.71 -6.93 1.62
CA TYR A 76 7.76 -7.84 0.95
C TYR A 76 8.23 -8.28 -0.45
N TYR A 77 9.39 -7.83 -0.91
CA TYR A 77 9.83 -8.10 -2.27
C TYR A 77 10.14 -9.58 -2.50
N ARG A 78 9.52 -10.14 -3.52
CA ARG A 78 9.79 -11.49 -4.06
C ARG A 78 10.13 -11.35 -5.53
N GLU A 79 11.16 -12.06 -5.96
CA GLU A 79 11.45 -12.19 -7.39
C GLU A 79 10.44 -13.13 -8.03
N GLU A 80 9.95 -12.73 -9.19
CA GLU A 80 9.02 -13.54 -9.95
C GLU A 80 9.59 -13.85 -11.33
N PRO A 81 9.26 -15.03 -11.91
CA PRO A 81 9.57 -15.30 -13.29
C PRO A 81 8.98 -14.19 -14.17
N ARG A 82 9.78 -13.58 -15.00
CA ARG A 82 9.40 -12.48 -15.92
C ARG A 82 8.50 -12.91 -17.08
N THR A 83 7.82 -14.01 -17.02
CA THR A 83 6.87 -14.43 -18.06
C THR A 83 5.56 -13.67 -17.88
N ALA A 84 5.39 -12.61 -18.67
CA ALA A 84 4.24 -11.71 -18.72
C ALA A 84 3.84 -11.19 -17.32
N GLY A 85 4.26 -9.97 -16.98
CA GLY A 85 4.06 -9.37 -15.66
C GLY A 85 2.64 -9.56 -15.11
N SER A 86 2.53 -9.97 -13.85
CA SER A 86 1.23 -10.10 -13.21
C SER A 86 0.51 -8.74 -13.21
N PRO A 87 -0.79 -8.68 -13.54
CA PRO A 87 -1.56 -7.44 -13.55
C PRO A 87 -1.89 -6.92 -12.16
N ILE A 88 -1.33 -7.55 -11.13
CA ILE A 88 -1.53 -7.27 -9.71
C ILE A 88 -0.22 -6.72 -9.13
N ALA A 89 -0.31 -5.59 -8.42
CA ALA A 89 0.84 -5.00 -7.73
C ALA A 89 1.49 -5.99 -6.75
N ARG A 90 2.83 -5.98 -6.65
CA ARG A 90 3.62 -7.00 -5.91
C ARG A 90 3.16 -7.21 -4.48
N TYR A 91 2.83 -6.14 -3.75
CA TYR A 91 2.42 -6.24 -2.36
C TYR A 91 1.14 -7.07 -2.15
N ALA A 92 0.30 -7.15 -3.20
CA ALA A 92 -1.02 -7.79 -3.15
C ALA A 92 -1.04 -9.24 -3.68
N ARG A 93 0.08 -9.75 -4.20
CA ARG A 93 0.15 -11.09 -4.82
C ARG A 93 0.16 -12.23 -3.81
N GLY A 94 0.67 -11.96 -2.60
CA GLY A 94 0.75 -12.92 -1.51
C GLY A 94 -0.47 -12.94 -0.60
N ARG A 95 -0.26 -13.44 0.61
CA ARG A 95 -1.25 -13.33 1.69
C ARG A 95 -1.46 -11.85 2.03
N ASP A 96 -2.69 -11.50 2.44
CA ASP A 96 -3.04 -10.16 2.90
C ASP A 96 -2.03 -9.67 3.95
N TYR A 97 -1.30 -8.61 3.58
CA TYR A 97 -0.25 -8.03 4.40
C TYR A 97 -0.77 -7.50 5.73
N HIS A 98 -2.04 -7.04 5.78
CA HIS A 98 -2.65 -6.61 7.04
C HIS A 98 -2.64 -7.76 8.07
N SER A 99 -2.97 -8.98 7.64
CA SER A 99 -2.96 -10.13 8.53
C SER A 99 -1.54 -10.50 8.95
N THR A 100 -0.59 -10.43 8.01
CA THR A 100 0.83 -10.73 8.26
C THR A 100 1.44 -9.77 9.29
N LEU A 101 1.21 -8.45 9.10
CA LEU A 101 1.75 -7.43 10.00
C LEU A 101 1.00 -7.39 11.35
N ARG A 102 -0.32 -7.63 11.37
CA ARG A 102 -1.07 -7.74 12.62
C ARG A 102 -0.59 -8.90 13.48
N ASP A 103 -0.28 -10.05 12.89
CA ASP A 103 0.27 -11.19 13.62
C ASP A 103 1.63 -10.84 14.22
N LYS A 104 2.51 -10.18 13.47
CA LYS A 104 3.80 -9.68 13.97
C LYS A 104 3.61 -8.67 15.10
N LEU A 105 2.75 -7.67 14.94
CA LEU A 105 2.48 -6.69 15.98
C LEU A 105 1.89 -7.32 17.23
N LYS A 106 0.99 -8.30 17.10
CA LYS A 106 0.42 -9.03 18.22
C LYS A 106 1.51 -9.79 19.00
N ALA A 107 2.42 -10.46 18.30
CA ALA A 107 3.54 -11.16 18.90
C ALA A 107 4.50 -10.19 19.60
N PHE A 108 4.88 -9.09 18.96
CA PHE A 108 5.73 -8.06 19.55
C PHE A 108 5.10 -7.46 20.82
N ARG A 109 3.84 -7.07 20.75
CA ARG A 109 3.12 -6.49 21.90
C ARG A 109 2.98 -7.46 23.06
N LYS A 110 2.86 -8.77 22.79
CA LYS A 110 2.87 -9.80 23.82
C LYS A 110 4.23 -9.83 24.54
N LEU A 111 5.32 -9.92 23.80
CA LEU A 111 6.69 -9.90 24.36
C LEU A 111 6.96 -8.61 25.13
N LEU A 112 6.49 -7.47 24.61
CA LEU A 112 6.60 -6.18 25.28
C LEU A 112 5.86 -6.17 26.62
N SER A 113 4.62 -6.67 26.69
CA SER A 113 3.85 -6.74 27.94
C SER A 113 4.45 -7.72 28.96
N GLU A 114 5.09 -8.79 28.49
CA GLU A 114 5.81 -9.74 29.36
C GLU A 114 7.07 -9.11 29.97
N ALA A 115 7.81 -8.31 29.17
CA ALA A 115 9.03 -7.65 29.59
C ALA A 115 8.79 -6.38 30.42
N TYR A 116 7.69 -5.65 30.14
CA TYR A 116 7.35 -4.34 30.71
C TYR A 116 5.86 -4.26 31.01
N PRO A 117 5.36 -4.96 32.04
CA PRO A 117 3.93 -5.07 32.31
C PRO A 117 3.25 -3.74 32.71
N GLU A 118 4.02 -2.73 33.12
CA GLU A 118 3.55 -1.40 33.48
C GLU A 118 3.38 -0.46 32.29
N VAL A 119 3.86 -0.87 31.09
CA VAL A 119 3.83 -0.02 29.89
C VAL A 119 2.55 -0.26 29.09
N HIS A 120 1.75 0.79 28.93
CA HIS A 120 0.60 0.73 28.05
C HIS A 120 1.03 0.99 26.60
N HIS A 121 0.36 0.32 25.67
CA HIS A 121 0.71 0.44 24.27
C HIS A 121 -0.50 0.27 23.34
N TYR A 122 -0.43 0.95 22.18
CA TYR A 122 -1.39 0.83 21.09
C TYR A 122 -0.65 0.45 19.81
N GLY A 123 -1.14 -0.54 19.07
CA GLY A 123 -0.52 -0.98 17.80
C GLY A 123 -1.45 -0.80 16.61
N SER A 124 -0.90 -0.36 15.49
CA SER A 124 -1.65 -0.14 14.26
C SER A 124 -0.91 -0.64 13.01
N VAL A 125 -1.69 -1.12 12.06
CA VAL A 125 -1.27 -1.49 10.71
C VAL A 125 -2.27 -0.88 9.73
N ASP A 126 -1.82 0.04 8.87
CA ASP A 126 -2.54 0.60 7.71
C ASP A 126 -3.99 1.06 8.01
N SER A 127 -4.88 0.17 8.41
CA SER A 127 -6.29 0.47 8.68
C SER A 127 -6.55 1.32 9.94
N GLY A 128 -5.53 1.59 10.75
CA GLY A 128 -5.63 2.48 11.90
C GLY A 128 -5.38 3.95 11.56
N PRO A 129 -5.73 4.88 12.46
CA PRO A 129 -5.51 6.31 12.23
C PRO A 129 -4.08 6.72 12.61
N LEU A 130 -3.10 6.09 11.99
CA LEU A 130 -1.70 6.46 12.09
C LEU A 130 -1.17 6.89 10.73
N MET A 131 -0.22 7.80 10.73
CA MET A 131 0.53 8.18 9.53
C MET A 131 1.87 7.44 9.55
N GLU A 132 1.83 6.13 9.25
CA GLU A 132 2.98 5.22 9.40
C GLU A 132 4.23 5.73 8.69
N LYS A 133 4.09 6.34 7.50
CA LYS A 133 5.22 6.90 6.74
C LYS A 133 5.90 8.03 7.49
N VAL A 134 5.12 8.91 8.14
CA VAL A 134 5.65 10.04 8.94
C VAL A 134 6.38 9.49 10.17
N TRP A 135 5.79 8.53 10.85
CA TRP A 135 6.40 7.93 12.04
C TRP A 135 7.65 7.13 11.70
N ALA A 136 7.64 6.38 10.60
CA ALA A 136 8.82 5.66 10.13
C ALA A 136 9.97 6.61 9.75
N ALA A 137 9.65 7.76 9.14
CA ALA A 137 10.64 8.80 8.85
C ALA A 137 11.21 9.41 10.15
N ARG A 138 10.36 9.83 11.08
CA ARG A 138 10.79 10.36 12.39
C ARG A 138 11.62 9.35 13.19
N ALA A 139 11.33 8.05 13.02
CA ALA A 139 12.06 6.96 13.65
C ALA A 139 13.37 6.59 12.90
N GLY A 140 13.77 7.35 11.87
CA GLY A 140 15.04 7.17 11.16
C GLY A 140 15.12 5.97 10.22
N LEU A 141 13.96 5.35 9.87
CA LEU A 141 13.96 4.16 9.00
C LEU A 141 14.17 4.50 7.51
N GLY A 142 13.97 5.75 7.13
CA GLY A 142 14.05 6.21 5.76
C GLY A 142 13.36 7.57 5.58
N TYR A 143 12.82 7.81 4.40
CA TYR A 143 12.12 9.04 4.05
C TYR A 143 10.98 8.78 3.04
N VAL A 144 10.09 9.74 2.87
CA VAL A 144 9.04 9.68 1.84
C VAL A 144 9.59 10.19 0.51
N GLY A 145 9.68 9.32 -0.49
CA GLY A 145 10.18 9.68 -1.81
C GLY A 145 9.19 10.53 -2.62
N LYS A 146 9.64 11.09 -3.75
CA LYS A 146 8.80 11.94 -4.64
C LYS A 146 7.56 11.21 -5.18
N ASN A 147 7.56 9.88 -5.22
CA ASN A 147 6.42 9.04 -5.59
C ASN A 147 5.43 8.76 -4.45
N GLY A 148 5.65 9.35 -3.26
CA GLY A 148 4.82 9.11 -2.08
C GLY A 148 5.04 7.76 -1.40
N CYS A 149 5.94 6.90 -1.92
CA CYS A 149 6.33 5.68 -1.24
C CYS A 149 7.37 5.96 -0.17
N PHE A 150 7.34 5.17 0.91
CA PHE A 150 8.41 5.20 1.90
C PHE A 150 9.64 4.46 1.36
N ILE A 151 10.82 5.06 1.48
CA ILE A 151 12.07 4.52 0.94
C ILE A 151 13.03 4.30 2.09
N THR A 152 13.53 3.06 2.21
CA THR A 152 14.57 2.65 3.15
C THR A 152 15.90 2.43 2.40
N GLU A 153 17.02 2.54 3.07
CA GLU A 153 18.32 2.29 2.45
C GLU A 153 18.48 0.83 1.98
N PRO A 154 18.20 -0.21 2.83
CA PRO A 154 18.45 -1.59 2.43
C PRO A 154 17.40 -2.19 1.49
N PHE A 155 16.14 -1.70 1.50
CA PHE A 155 15.03 -2.36 0.79
C PHE A 155 14.36 -1.47 -0.25
N GLY A 156 14.88 -0.26 -0.50
CA GLY A 156 14.20 0.70 -1.35
C GLY A 156 12.79 0.99 -0.84
N SER A 157 11.80 1.00 -1.74
CA SER A 157 10.39 1.20 -1.37
C SER A 157 9.58 -0.11 -1.25
N TRP A 158 10.23 -1.27 -1.28
CA TRP A 158 9.56 -2.57 -1.16
C TRP A 158 9.30 -2.96 0.29
N VAL A 159 8.78 -2.02 1.08
CA VAL A 159 8.49 -2.19 2.51
C VAL A 159 7.06 -1.85 2.86
N LEU A 160 6.51 -2.60 3.81
CA LEU A 160 5.24 -2.34 4.48
C LEU A 160 5.52 -1.83 5.88
N LEU A 161 4.77 -0.85 6.33
CA LEU A 161 4.98 -0.18 7.60
C LEU A 161 3.94 -0.59 8.64
N SER A 162 4.35 -0.55 9.90
CA SER A 162 3.46 -0.67 11.05
C SER A 162 4.06 0.07 12.24
N ALA A 163 3.26 0.36 13.27
CA ALA A 163 3.76 1.07 14.44
C ALA A 163 3.10 0.63 15.75
N VAL A 164 3.84 0.83 16.84
CA VAL A 164 3.34 0.72 18.22
C VAL A 164 3.64 2.01 18.96
N ILE A 165 2.62 2.58 19.61
CA ILE A 165 2.73 3.73 20.51
C ILE A 165 2.91 3.22 21.92
N LEU A 166 3.79 3.87 22.72
CA LEU A 166 4.02 3.58 24.13
C LEU A 166 3.80 4.82 24.99
N ASP A 167 3.34 4.65 26.22
CA ASP A 167 3.30 5.68 27.28
C ASP A 167 4.63 5.80 28.05
N ALA A 168 5.67 5.11 27.61
CA ALA A 168 7.01 5.13 28.18
C ALA A 168 8.04 5.77 27.22
N GLU A 169 9.09 6.37 27.78
CA GLU A 169 10.24 6.86 27.02
C GLU A 169 11.23 5.72 26.75
N VAL A 170 12.04 5.88 25.71
CA VAL A 170 13.17 5.00 25.40
C VAL A 170 14.50 5.75 25.63
N ASP A 171 15.59 5.01 25.79
CA ASP A 171 16.92 5.56 26.08
C ASP A 171 17.55 6.29 24.88
N ALA A 172 17.10 6.00 23.64
CA ALA A 172 17.59 6.68 22.44
C ALA A 172 16.50 6.83 21.38
N TYR A 173 16.42 8.02 20.80
CA TYR A 173 15.54 8.34 19.67
C TYR A 173 16.36 8.63 18.43
N ALA A 174 15.77 8.39 17.24
CA ALA A 174 16.38 8.82 15.99
C ALA A 174 16.43 10.35 15.90
N GLY A 175 17.41 10.87 15.18
CA GLY A 175 17.58 12.31 14.94
C GLY A 175 16.64 12.89 13.88
N GLY A 176 15.69 12.10 13.38
CA GLY A 176 14.76 12.48 12.33
C GLY A 176 14.86 11.59 11.09
N PRO A 177 14.25 12.01 9.96
CA PRO A 177 14.28 11.27 8.69
C PRO A 177 15.70 11.05 8.19
N ALA A 178 15.91 9.93 7.49
CA ALA A 178 17.12 9.73 6.71
C ALA A 178 17.22 10.75 5.57
N GLU A 179 18.43 10.98 5.06
CA GLU A 179 18.68 11.90 3.95
C GLU A 179 17.84 11.52 2.71
N ASP A 180 17.20 12.53 2.10
CA ASP A 180 16.47 12.34 0.83
C ASP A 180 17.42 12.11 -0.34
N ARG A 181 17.49 10.89 -0.81
CA ARG A 181 18.33 10.46 -1.94
C ARG A 181 17.64 10.60 -3.30
N CYS A 182 16.42 11.15 -3.36
CA CYS A 182 15.76 11.47 -4.63
C CYS A 182 16.48 12.59 -5.39
N GLY A 183 17.06 13.57 -4.71
CA GLY A 183 17.83 14.65 -5.32
C GLY A 183 17.11 15.28 -6.53
N HIS A 184 17.76 15.37 -7.68
CA HIS A 184 17.19 15.88 -8.94
C HIS A 184 16.42 14.83 -9.76
N CYS A 185 16.37 13.55 -9.32
CA CYS A 185 15.67 12.49 -10.03
C CYS A 185 14.18 12.77 -10.12
N ARG A 186 13.58 12.56 -11.30
CA ARG A 186 12.15 12.71 -11.58
C ARG A 186 11.56 11.50 -12.33
N LYS A 187 12.25 10.35 -12.36
CA LYS A 187 11.83 9.19 -13.16
C LYS A 187 10.41 8.74 -12.82
N CYS A 188 10.07 8.60 -11.54
CA CYS A 188 8.72 8.20 -11.12
C CYS A 188 7.65 9.20 -11.59
N ILE A 189 7.91 10.51 -11.49
CA ILE A 189 6.97 11.56 -11.92
C ILE A 189 6.74 11.49 -13.43
N MET A 190 7.83 11.35 -14.21
CA MET A 190 7.78 11.29 -15.67
C MET A 190 7.17 9.99 -16.21
N SER A 191 7.28 8.90 -15.47
CA SER A 191 6.74 7.60 -15.87
C SER A 191 5.32 7.35 -15.35
N CYS A 192 4.75 8.26 -14.54
CA CYS A 192 3.36 8.14 -14.11
C CYS A 192 2.44 8.47 -15.28
N PRO A 193 1.68 7.48 -15.83
CA PRO A 193 0.93 7.70 -17.05
C PRO A 193 -0.22 8.69 -16.89
N THR A 194 -0.70 8.89 -15.67
CA THR A 194 -1.84 9.75 -15.35
C THR A 194 -1.44 11.06 -14.66
N GLY A 195 -0.15 11.30 -14.44
CA GLY A 195 0.34 12.50 -13.77
C GLY A 195 -0.04 12.62 -12.28
N ALA A 196 -0.38 11.54 -11.62
CA ALA A 196 -0.82 11.53 -10.22
C ALA A 196 0.23 12.02 -9.21
N LEU A 197 1.52 12.03 -9.57
CA LEU A 197 2.62 12.36 -8.67
C LEU A 197 2.95 13.86 -8.72
N LEU A 198 2.54 14.59 -7.69
CA LEU A 198 2.72 16.04 -7.59
C LEU A 198 4.14 16.45 -7.14
N GLY A 199 4.99 15.47 -6.82
CA GLY A 199 6.31 15.69 -6.21
C GLY A 199 6.25 15.87 -4.69
N GLN A 200 7.42 15.97 -4.05
CA GLN A 200 7.55 16.14 -2.60
C GLN A 200 6.75 15.09 -1.77
N GLY A 201 6.59 13.87 -2.29
CA GLY A 201 5.84 12.81 -1.63
C GLY A 201 4.30 12.95 -1.72
N ARG A 202 3.79 13.95 -2.42
CA ARG A 202 2.33 14.19 -2.57
C ARG A 202 1.79 13.45 -3.78
N VAL A 203 0.67 12.77 -3.59
CA VAL A 203 -0.04 12.01 -4.64
C VAL A 203 -1.48 12.48 -4.72
N ASP A 204 -1.95 12.79 -5.91
CA ASP A 204 -3.38 13.02 -6.17
C ASP A 204 -4.04 11.64 -6.42
N ALA A 205 -4.81 11.16 -5.44
CA ALA A 205 -5.48 9.87 -5.56
C ALA A 205 -6.46 9.84 -6.72
N ARG A 206 -7.10 10.96 -7.07
CA ARG A 206 -8.06 11.04 -8.19
C ARG A 206 -7.44 10.57 -9.51
N ALA A 207 -6.16 10.87 -9.71
CA ALA A 207 -5.40 10.48 -10.91
C ALA A 207 -4.60 9.18 -10.72
N CYS A 208 -4.45 8.64 -9.51
CA CYS A 208 -3.61 7.47 -9.26
C CYS A 208 -4.30 6.19 -9.71
N LEU A 209 -3.68 5.41 -10.61
CA LEU A 209 -4.21 4.10 -11.04
C LEU A 209 -4.35 3.12 -9.88
N SER A 210 -3.52 3.22 -8.84
CA SER A 210 -3.68 2.41 -7.64
C SER A 210 -5.01 2.72 -6.94
N TYR A 211 -5.36 4.01 -6.77
CA TYR A 211 -6.67 4.40 -6.25
C TYR A 211 -7.80 3.92 -7.16
N GLN A 212 -7.71 4.13 -8.47
CA GLN A 212 -8.75 3.75 -9.43
C GLN A 212 -9.05 2.25 -9.43
N THR A 213 -8.04 1.43 -9.18
CA THR A 213 -8.17 -0.05 -9.20
C THR A 213 -8.49 -0.66 -7.84
N ILE A 214 -8.27 0.05 -6.74
CA ILE A 214 -8.46 -0.49 -5.38
C ILE A 214 -9.65 0.17 -4.68
N GLU A 215 -9.69 1.51 -4.65
CA GLU A 215 -10.61 2.29 -3.82
C GLU A 215 -11.81 2.84 -4.59
N ASN A 216 -11.66 3.20 -5.85
CA ASN A 216 -12.76 3.66 -6.70
C ASN A 216 -13.76 2.53 -6.96
N ARG A 217 -14.81 2.47 -6.13
CA ARG A 217 -15.83 1.41 -6.17
C ARG A 217 -17.14 1.85 -6.79
N HIS A 218 -17.36 3.14 -6.90
CA HIS A 218 -18.67 3.71 -7.18
C HIS A 218 -18.74 4.41 -8.53
N ALA A 219 -17.63 4.95 -8.98
CA ALA A 219 -17.57 5.68 -10.22
C ALA A 219 -16.91 4.88 -11.34
N GLU A 220 -17.21 5.23 -12.57
CA GLU A 220 -16.41 4.80 -13.70
C GLU A 220 -14.98 5.33 -13.55
N VAL A 221 -14.02 4.57 -14.01
CA VAL A 221 -12.67 5.09 -14.19
C VAL A 221 -12.73 6.18 -15.25
N PRO A 222 -12.16 7.38 -15.03
CA PRO A 222 -12.12 8.43 -16.05
C PRO A 222 -11.56 7.92 -17.37
N GLU A 223 -12.15 8.31 -18.48
CA GLU A 223 -11.80 7.78 -19.80
C GLU A 223 -10.32 7.95 -20.14
N SER A 224 -9.75 9.11 -19.80
CA SER A 224 -8.31 9.39 -19.98
C SER A 224 -7.39 8.45 -19.23
N PHE A 225 -7.88 7.73 -18.22
CA PHE A 225 -7.09 6.79 -17.43
C PHE A 225 -7.34 5.34 -17.85
N ARG A 226 -8.47 5.03 -18.50
CA ARG A 226 -8.79 3.67 -18.94
C ARG A 226 -7.74 3.15 -19.93
N VAL A 227 -7.28 4.00 -20.85
CA VAL A 227 -6.25 3.66 -21.85
C VAL A 227 -4.89 3.34 -21.21
N GLU A 228 -4.65 3.82 -19.99
CA GLU A 228 -3.42 3.60 -19.22
C GLU A 228 -3.48 2.35 -18.32
N MET A 229 -4.61 1.61 -18.37
CA MET A 229 -4.79 0.42 -17.52
C MET A 229 -4.24 -0.86 -18.16
N ASP A 230 -3.49 -0.77 -19.27
CA ASP A 230 -2.87 -1.94 -19.87
C ASP A 230 -2.12 -2.77 -18.80
N ASN A 231 -2.55 -4.02 -18.63
CA ASN A 231 -2.03 -4.95 -17.63
C ASN A 231 -2.02 -4.42 -16.18
N ILE A 232 -2.95 -3.52 -15.80
CA ILE A 232 -3.09 -2.99 -14.44
C ILE A 232 -4.51 -3.25 -13.93
N ILE A 233 -4.65 -4.23 -13.04
CA ILE A 233 -5.96 -4.65 -12.49
C ILE A 233 -6.10 -4.29 -11.02
N PHE A 234 -5.03 -4.37 -10.23
CA PHE A 234 -5.06 -4.09 -8.81
C PHE A 234 -3.74 -3.48 -8.32
N GLY A 235 -3.78 -2.21 -7.91
CA GLY A 235 -2.58 -1.45 -7.57
C GLY A 235 -1.77 -1.08 -8.80
N CYS A 236 -0.64 -0.41 -8.60
CA CYS A 236 0.24 0.03 -9.67
C CYS A 236 1.66 0.18 -9.15
N ASP A 237 2.61 -0.54 -9.72
CA ASP A 237 4.02 -0.50 -9.30
C ASP A 237 4.90 0.38 -10.20
N ILE A 238 4.37 1.03 -11.25
CA ILE A 238 5.17 1.78 -12.25
C ILE A 238 6.17 2.73 -11.58
N CYS A 239 5.73 3.54 -10.63
CA CYS A 239 6.58 4.52 -9.97
C CYS A 239 7.66 3.88 -9.07
N GLN A 240 7.45 2.65 -8.59
CA GLN A 240 8.42 1.88 -7.83
C GLN A 240 9.40 1.14 -8.75
N ASP A 241 8.92 0.58 -9.87
CA ASP A 241 9.73 -0.15 -10.85
C ASP A 241 10.79 0.73 -11.52
N VAL A 242 10.45 1.98 -11.85
CA VAL A 242 11.39 2.92 -12.48
C VAL A 242 12.34 3.59 -11.47
N CYS A 243 12.12 3.38 -10.18
CA CYS A 243 12.93 4.03 -9.14
C CYS A 243 14.35 3.45 -9.09
N PRO A 244 15.40 4.30 -9.23
CA PRO A 244 16.77 3.81 -9.17
C PRO A 244 17.14 3.15 -7.83
N LEU A 245 16.46 3.52 -6.75
CA LEU A 245 16.69 2.98 -5.41
C LEU A 245 16.10 1.56 -5.23
N ASN A 246 15.31 1.10 -6.21
CA ASN A 246 14.74 -0.24 -6.24
C ASN A 246 15.46 -1.20 -7.21
N ARG A 247 16.60 -0.78 -7.81
CA ARG A 247 17.30 -1.59 -8.84
C ARG A 247 17.84 -2.91 -8.34
N HIS A 248 18.22 -2.97 -7.08
CA HIS A 248 18.83 -4.15 -6.46
C HIS A 248 18.01 -4.54 -5.24
N PRO A 249 16.77 -5.04 -5.46
CA PRO A 249 15.88 -5.35 -4.36
C PRO A 249 16.42 -6.57 -3.58
N VAL A 250 16.26 -6.51 -2.27
CA VAL A 250 16.56 -7.64 -1.39
C VAL A 250 15.34 -8.54 -1.31
N LEU A 251 15.51 -9.84 -1.56
CA LEU A 251 14.43 -10.81 -1.44
C LEU A 251 14.02 -11.01 0.02
N THR A 252 12.72 -11.06 0.27
CA THR A 252 12.23 -11.46 1.59
C THR A 252 12.18 -12.97 1.73
N PRO A 253 12.66 -13.54 2.86
CA PRO A 253 12.46 -14.96 3.16
C PRO A 253 11.04 -15.28 3.65
N ASN A 254 10.19 -14.27 3.88
CA ASN A 254 8.87 -14.47 4.45
C ASN A 254 7.90 -15.09 3.44
N GLU A 255 7.61 -16.39 3.61
CA GLU A 255 6.72 -17.17 2.75
C GLU A 255 5.27 -16.63 2.69
N ARG A 256 4.85 -15.79 3.63
CA ARG A 256 3.52 -15.17 3.58
C ARG A 256 3.37 -14.18 2.41
N PHE A 257 4.48 -13.71 1.86
CA PHE A 257 4.50 -12.86 0.66
C PHE A 257 4.70 -13.63 -0.64
N ALA A 258 4.84 -14.97 -0.57
CA ALA A 258 4.86 -15.80 -1.77
C ALA A 258 3.54 -15.65 -2.56
N PRO A 259 3.60 -15.55 -3.90
CA PRO A 259 2.42 -15.43 -4.74
C PRO A 259 1.40 -16.53 -4.47
N ARG A 260 0.13 -16.18 -4.45
CA ARG A 260 -0.99 -17.12 -4.37
C ARG A 260 -1.55 -17.37 -5.77
N ALA A 261 -2.32 -18.44 -5.93
CA ALA A 261 -2.89 -18.85 -7.22
C ALA A 261 -3.57 -17.72 -8.01
N VAL A 262 -4.24 -16.78 -7.33
CA VAL A 262 -4.86 -15.62 -7.99
C VAL A 262 -3.84 -14.69 -8.67
N ALA A 263 -2.60 -14.65 -8.20
CA ALA A 263 -1.55 -13.81 -8.80
C ALA A 263 -0.97 -14.42 -10.10
N GLU A 264 -1.29 -15.67 -10.38
CA GLU A 264 -0.90 -16.38 -11.60
C GLU A 264 -1.93 -16.22 -12.72
N LEU A 265 -3.14 -15.71 -12.40
CA LEU A 265 -4.19 -15.48 -13.39
C LEU A 265 -3.84 -14.30 -14.28
N GLY A 266 -4.05 -14.48 -15.58
CA GLY A 266 -3.97 -13.44 -16.59
C GLY A 266 -5.19 -12.51 -16.56
N VAL A 267 -5.10 -11.42 -17.34
CA VAL A 267 -6.16 -10.41 -17.45
C VAL A 267 -7.48 -11.02 -17.90
N LEU A 268 -7.44 -11.93 -18.90
CA LEU A 268 -8.63 -12.59 -19.44
C LEU A 268 -9.35 -13.45 -18.38
N GLU A 269 -8.58 -14.21 -17.60
CA GLU A 269 -9.09 -15.07 -16.55
C GLU A 269 -9.72 -14.25 -15.41
N LEU A 270 -9.10 -13.13 -15.04
CA LEU A 270 -9.63 -12.21 -14.02
C LEU A 270 -10.91 -11.49 -14.50
N ALA A 271 -11.03 -11.17 -15.79
CA ALA A 271 -12.26 -10.63 -16.37
C ALA A 271 -13.41 -11.66 -16.38
N ALA A 272 -13.08 -12.93 -16.63
CA ALA A 272 -14.03 -14.04 -16.66
C ALA A 272 -14.33 -14.67 -15.29
N LEU A 273 -13.76 -14.15 -14.21
CA LEU A 273 -13.85 -14.73 -12.86
C LEU A 273 -15.31 -14.92 -12.42
N THR A 274 -15.65 -16.15 -12.00
CA THR A 274 -16.98 -16.43 -11.48
C THR A 274 -17.08 -16.14 -9.97
N PRO A 275 -18.32 -16.00 -9.41
CA PRO A 275 -18.49 -15.82 -7.97
C PRO A 275 -17.86 -16.94 -7.14
N GLU A 276 -17.94 -18.20 -7.61
CA GLU A 276 -17.37 -19.37 -6.94
C GLU A 276 -15.84 -19.32 -6.95
N GLN A 277 -15.23 -18.98 -8.09
CA GLN A 277 -13.78 -18.79 -8.19
C GLN A 277 -13.31 -17.64 -7.31
N TYR A 278 -14.05 -16.52 -7.29
CA TYR A 278 -13.75 -15.40 -6.41
C TYR A 278 -13.77 -15.83 -4.95
N ALA A 279 -14.80 -16.59 -4.53
CA ALA A 279 -14.93 -17.07 -3.16
C ALA A 279 -13.79 -18.02 -2.74
N GLN A 280 -13.17 -18.73 -3.69
CA GLN A 280 -12.03 -19.63 -3.44
C GLN A 280 -10.68 -18.90 -3.43
N LEU A 281 -10.47 -17.97 -4.37
CA LEU A 281 -9.15 -17.40 -4.65
C LEU A 281 -8.85 -16.12 -3.87
N ILE A 282 -9.86 -15.30 -3.60
CA ILE A 282 -9.66 -13.95 -3.07
C ILE A 282 -9.57 -13.88 -1.53
N PRO A 283 -10.28 -14.68 -0.73
CA PRO A 283 -10.17 -14.61 0.72
C PRO A 283 -8.71 -14.75 1.21
N GLY A 284 -8.33 -13.86 2.14
CA GLY A 284 -6.98 -13.82 2.68
C GLY A 284 -5.94 -13.19 1.75
N THR A 285 -6.38 -12.47 0.71
CA THR A 285 -5.56 -11.58 -0.13
C THR A 285 -6.02 -10.12 0.02
N ALA A 286 -5.17 -9.16 -0.36
CA ALA A 286 -5.54 -7.75 -0.39
C ALA A 286 -6.59 -7.42 -1.49
N LEU A 287 -6.74 -8.29 -2.51
CA LEU A 287 -7.62 -8.08 -3.66
C LEU A 287 -9.10 -7.94 -3.28
N GLY A 288 -9.50 -8.52 -2.14
CA GLY A 288 -10.85 -8.36 -1.61
C GLY A 288 -11.28 -6.91 -1.38
N ARG A 289 -10.32 -5.97 -1.35
CA ARG A 289 -10.58 -4.53 -1.22
C ARG A 289 -11.35 -3.97 -2.43
N ALA A 290 -11.00 -4.38 -3.64
CA ALA A 290 -11.68 -3.96 -4.88
C ALA A 290 -13.09 -4.57 -5.05
N LYS A 291 -13.44 -5.61 -4.29
CA LYS A 291 -14.68 -6.40 -4.45
C LYS A 291 -14.72 -7.17 -5.77
N TYR A 292 -15.71 -8.04 -5.91
CA TYR A 292 -15.87 -8.90 -7.07
C TYR A 292 -16.04 -8.11 -8.38
N ASP A 293 -17.00 -7.19 -8.38
CA ASP A 293 -17.32 -6.41 -9.57
C ASP A 293 -16.20 -5.45 -9.96
N GLY A 294 -15.57 -4.79 -8.97
CA GLY A 294 -14.47 -3.87 -9.22
C GLY A 294 -13.24 -4.56 -9.80
N LEU A 295 -12.90 -5.76 -9.32
CA LEU A 295 -11.78 -6.52 -9.86
C LEU A 295 -12.02 -6.92 -11.32
N ARG A 296 -13.22 -7.41 -11.65
CA ARG A 296 -13.62 -7.78 -13.01
C ARG A 296 -13.71 -6.56 -13.92
N ARG A 297 -14.32 -5.46 -13.45
CA ARG A 297 -14.35 -4.16 -14.17
C ARG A 297 -12.94 -3.73 -14.59
N ASN A 298 -11.99 -3.78 -13.66
CA ASN A 298 -10.62 -3.39 -13.92
C ASN A 298 -9.97 -4.29 -14.98
N ALA A 299 -10.19 -5.60 -14.89
CA ALA A 299 -9.68 -6.56 -15.87
C ALA A 299 -10.29 -6.30 -17.26
N VAL A 300 -11.57 -5.97 -17.35
CA VAL A 300 -12.24 -5.63 -18.61
C VAL A 300 -11.67 -4.35 -19.22
N TYR A 301 -11.41 -3.30 -18.41
CA TYR A 301 -10.72 -2.10 -18.91
C TYR A 301 -9.31 -2.43 -19.41
N ALA A 302 -8.57 -3.29 -18.69
CA ALA A 302 -7.22 -3.69 -19.11
C ALA A 302 -7.23 -4.44 -20.46
N LEU A 303 -8.23 -5.31 -20.71
CA LEU A 303 -8.39 -5.97 -22.02
C LEU A 303 -8.61 -4.97 -23.17
N GLY A 304 -9.43 -3.94 -22.94
CA GLY A 304 -9.67 -2.88 -23.91
C GLY A 304 -8.43 -2.01 -24.16
N ALA A 305 -7.74 -1.61 -23.08
CA ALA A 305 -6.52 -0.81 -23.14
C ALA A 305 -5.40 -1.54 -23.91
N ALA A 306 -5.24 -2.85 -23.68
CA ALA A 306 -4.30 -3.72 -24.40
C ALA A 306 -4.73 -4.06 -25.83
N LYS A 307 -5.92 -3.65 -26.26
CA LYS A 307 -6.53 -4.05 -27.56
C LYS A 307 -6.49 -5.55 -27.78
N GLN A 308 -6.80 -6.34 -26.76
CA GLN A 308 -6.71 -7.80 -26.76
C GLN A 308 -7.88 -8.41 -27.54
N ARG A 309 -7.70 -8.61 -28.84
CA ARG A 309 -8.76 -9.02 -29.79
C ARG A 309 -9.36 -10.39 -29.52
N ASP A 310 -8.62 -11.33 -28.96
CA ASP A 310 -9.08 -12.65 -28.56
C ASP A 310 -10.08 -12.61 -27.38
N ALA A 311 -10.14 -11.48 -26.65
CA ALA A 311 -11.12 -11.26 -25.60
C ALA A 311 -12.53 -10.90 -26.14
N ARG A 312 -12.71 -10.63 -27.46
CA ARG A 312 -13.97 -10.11 -28.04
C ARG A 312 -15.19 -10.92 -27.59
N ALA A 313 -15.17 -12.24 -27.74
CA ALA A 313 -16.30 -13.09 -27.37
C ALA A 313 -16.69 -12.99 -25.89
N LEU A 314 -15.69 -12.87 -25.00
CA LEU A 314 -15.91 -12.62 -23.58
C LEU A 314 -16.53 -11.24 -23.35
N LEU A 315 -15.99 -10.20 -23.96
CA LEU A 315 -16.47 -8.82 -23.83
C LEU A 315 -17.92 -8.66 -24.32
N GLU A 316 -18.29 -9.31 -25.42
CA GLU A 316 -19.66 -9.35 -25.92
C GLU A 316 -20.61 -9.98 -24.91
N LYS A 317 -20.22 -11.09 -24.26
CA LYS A 317 -20.99 -11.72 -23.19
C LYS A 317 -21.11 -10.80 -21.96
N LEU A 318 -20.05 -10.07 -21.61
CA LEU A 318 -20.04 -9.19 -20.44
C LEU A 318 -20.88 -7.91 -20.62
N ARG A 319 -21.34 -7.59 -21.82
CA ARG A 319 -22.33 -6.52 -22.05
C ARG A 319 -23.69 -6.82 -21.36
N GLU A 320 -23.97 -8.07 -21.08
CA GLU A 320 -25.17 -8.53 -20.39
C GLU A 320 -24.89 -8.93 -18.92
N ASP A 321 -23.72 -8.55 -18.38
CA ASP A 321 -23.34 -8.87 -17.00
C ASP A 321 -24.30 -8.23 -15.99
N PRO A 322 -24.63 -8.90 -14.88
CA PRO A 322 -25.45 -8.32 -13.81
C PRO A 322 -24.90 -6.99 -13.26
N SER A 323 -23.59 -6.87 -13.19
CA SER A 323 -22.92 -5.65 -12.69
C SER A 323 -22.88 -4.55 -13.75
N GLU A 324 -23.46 -3.39 -13.42
CA GLU A 324 -23.44 -2.21 -14.28
C GLU A 324 -22.01 -1.76 -14.60
N GLN A 325 -21.11 -1.80 -13.62
CA GLN A 325 -19.70 -1.42 -13.79
C GLN A 325 -19.00 -2.31 -14.82
N VAL A 326 -19.30 -3.61 -14.82
CA VAL A 326 -18.72 -4.57 -15.77
C VAL A 326 -19.32 -4.36 -17.16
N ARG A 327 -20.64 -4.12 -17.28
CA ARG A 327 -21.28 -3.81 -18.56
C ARG A 327 -20.68 -2.57 -19.23
N HIS A 328 -20.54 -1.47 -18.48
CA HIS A 328 -19.95 -0.23 -18.99
C HIS A 328 -18.49 -0.43 -19.43
N ALA A 329 -17.71 -1.16 -18.64
CA ALA A 329 -16.34 -1.49 -19.01
C ALA A 329 -16.27 -2.35 -20.29
N ALA A 330 -17.17 -3.32 -20.45
CA ALA A 330 -17.23 -4.17 -21.65
C ALA A 330 -17.62 -3.38 -22.91
N GLN A 331 -18.57 -2.45 -22.82
CA GLN A 331 -18.93 -1.56 -23.91
C GLN A 331 -17.74 -0.70 -24.34
N TRP A 332 -17.04 -0.08 -23.39
CA TRP A 332 -15.85 0.72 -23.67
C TRP A 332 -14.74 -0.14 -24.29
N ALA A 333 -14.47 -1.32 -23.74
CA ALA A 333 -13.40 -2.20 -24.23
C ALA A 333 -13.66 -2.65 -25.68
N LEU A 334 -14.90 -3.01 -26.02
CA LEU A 334 -15.28 -3.40 -27.39
C LEU A 334 -15.04 -2.28 -28.40
N LEU A 335 -15.36 -1.03 -28.07
CA LEU A 335 -15.09 0.13 -28.92
C LEU A 335 -13.59 0.35 -29.14
N HIS A 336 -12.76 -0.02 -28.17
CA HIS A 336 -11.31 0.19 -28.24
C HIS A 336 -10.54 -0.98 -28.86
N LEU A 337 -11.16 -2.17 -29.01
CA LEU A 337 -10.52 -3.28 -29.73
C LEU A 337 -10.27 -3.00 -31.21
N ASP A 338 -11.10 -2.17 -31.81
CA ASP A 338 -11.10 -1.88 -33.27
C ASP A 338 -10.49 -0.51 -33.60
N ALA A 339 -10.23 0.32 -32.58
CA ALA A 339 -9.58 1.62 -32.73
C ALA A 339 -8.06 1.49 -32.80
#